data_1ebf27445e2b9b3b42ebaf58ca745792
#
_entry.id   1ebf27445e2b9b3b42ebaf58ca745792
#
_cell.length_a   1.000
_cell.length_b   1.000
_cell.length_c   1.000
_cell.angle_alpha   90.00
_cell.angle_beta   90.00
_cell.angle_gamma   90.00
#
_symmetry.space_group_name_H-M   'P 1'
#
loop_
_entity.id
_entity.type
_entity.pdbx_description
1 polymer ?
#
loop_
_entity_poly.entity_id
_entity_poly.type
_entity_poly.pdbx_seq_one_letter_code
_entity_poly.pdbx_strand_id
1 'polypeptide(L)'
;MSFDVVSILSDLGIKYSIYSSKEDFDSTSIYGVKDIKNALSEDLSFCSLDDAEKAIMAISKSNAKVIICHQSLENLVYPRSGKQQSLIFVKNPRMVVMKIINEIYYSPSVNKKKRIRQNDKIVTAPQMSAISRSARIGKNCSIGNFTKIGDKCTIGDNTVVGDCVIIEHNTRIGKNCIIQPGTVIGADGFAYERLEDTLELQRFPHIGGVILGNNVEICSNCSIARGSLSDTIIGEGTKLDALVHIAHNVEIGRHCALTAGTIIGGSTRIGDMCWTGLNSTIKHKVEIGNKVIIGSGASVINDIDDEDIVAGVPAKSIKHKVRSNQLFLMAGQQSRTKNSLKRNSNNNTISIEK
;
A
#
# COMPACT_ATOMS: atom_id res chain seq x y z
N MET A 1 -24.43 -6.05 9.89
CA MET A 1 -23.88 -6.41 11.22
C MET A 1 -23.44 -5.09 11.84
N SER A 2 -23.98 -4.73 12.99
CA SER A 2 -23.56 -3.52 13.68
C SER A 2 -22.26 -3.74 14.44
N PHE A 3 -21.53 -2.68 14.69
CA PHE A 3 -20.29 -2.69 15.47
C PHE A 3 -20.23 -1.51 16.43
N ASP A 4 -19.46 -1.69 17.49
CA ASP A 4 -19.24 -0.66 18.53
C ASP A 4 -17.88 0.00 18.30
N VAL A 5 -17.90 1.27 17.86
CA VAL A 5 -16.69 2.04 17.55
C VAL A 5 -15.86 2.29 18.81
N VAL A 6 -16.48 2.57 19.94
CA VAL A 6 -15.77 2.88 21.20
C VAL A 6 -15.07 1.64 21.74
N SER A 7 -15.73 0.48 21.70
CA SER A 7 -15.11 -0.78 22.08
C SER A 7 -13.88 -1.08 21.21
N ILE A 8 -14.01 -0.93 19.89
CA ILE A 8 -12.89 -1.15 18.95
C ILE A 8 -11.73 -0.19 19.22
N LEU A 9 -12.00 1.10 19.49
CA LEU A 9 -10.95 2.07 19.82
C LEU A 9 -10.21 1.72 21.10
N SER A 10 -10.95 1.24 22.12
CA SER A 10 -10.37 0.77 23.39
C SER A 10 -9.50 -0.46 23.19
N ASP A 11 -9.97 -1.46 22.46
CA ASP A 11 -9.24 -2.70 22.15
C ASP A 11 -7.95 -2.43 21.36
N LEU A 12 -7.97 -1.42 20.50
CA LEU A 12 -6.81 -0.96 19.74
C LEU A 12 -5.88 -0.03 20.52
N GLY A 13 -6.21 0.32 21.77
CA GLY A 13 -5.41 1.22 22.62
C GLY A 13 -5.31 2.65 22.07
N ILE A 14 -6.31 3.12 21.33
CA ILE A 14 -6.32 4.44 20.70
C ILE A 14 -6.82 5.47 21.69
N LYS A 15 -6.04 6.53 21.94
CA LYS A 15 -6.46 7.70 22.73
C LYS A 15 -7.33 8.62 21.89
N TYR A 16 -8.46 9.03 22.44
CA TYR A 16 -9.41 9.91 21.77
C TYR A 16 -10.14 10.81 22.78
N SER A 17 -10.72 11.90 22.29
CA SER A 17 -11.78 12.65 22.95
C SER A 17 -13.06 12.58 22.13
N ILE A 18 -14.22 12.78 22.76
CA ILE A 18 -15.51 12.65 22.09
C ILE A 18 -16.42 13.80 22.45
N TYR A 19 -17.09 14.36 21.44
CA TYR A 19 -18.21 15.27 21.58
C TYR A 19 -19.46 14.64 20.98
N SER A 20 -20.51 14.52 21.75
CA SER A 20 -21.80 13.99 21.33
C SER A 20 -22.90 15.03 21.44
N SER A 21 -23.86 14.97 20.51
CA SER A 21 -25.06 15.78 20.55
C SER A 21 -26.07 15.33 21.62
N LYS A 22 -25.84 14.18 22.26
CA LYS A 22 -26.63 13.63 23.38
C LYS A 22 -25.71 13.23 24.53
N GLU A 23 -26.23 13.29 25.75
CA GLU A 23 -25.51 12.82 26.95
C GLU A 23 -25.19 11.33 26.88
N ASP A 24 -26.10 10.52 26.30
CA ASP A 24 -25.87 9.08 26.06
C ASP A 24 -25.45 8.82 24.59
N PHE A 25 -24.16 8.69 24.35
CA PHE A 25 -23.63 8.32 23.04
C PHE A 25 -23.81 6.82 22.77
N ASP A 26 -24.68 6.49 21.82
CA ASP A 26 -24.81 5.11 21.33
C ASP A 26 -23.73 4.81 20.28
N SER A 27 -22.64 4.17 20.70
CA SER A 27 -21.53 3.72 19.83
C SER A 27 -21.82 2.39 19.12
N THR A 28 -22.90 1.70 19.45
CA THR A 28 -23.13 0.29 19.08
C THR A 28 -23.92 0.09 17.79
N SER A 29 -24.67 1.11 17.37
CA SER A 29 -25.57 1.03 16.20
C SER A 29 -24.91 1.62 14.94
N ILE A 30 -23.68 1.22 14.65
CA ILE A 30 -22.97 1.59 13.43
C ILE A 30 -22.97 0.38 12.47
N TYR A 31 -23.44 0.58 11.24
CA TYR A 31 -23.63 -0.51 10.27
C TYR A 31 -22.67 -0.47 9.08
N GLY A 32 -22.02 0.67 8.86
CA GLY A 32 -21.10 0.82 7.74
C GLY A 32 -20.02 1.89 7.97
N VAL A 33 -19.02 1.87 7.09
CA VAL A 33 -18.00 2.93 6.99
C VAL A 33 -18.12 3.54 5.59
N LYS A 34 -18.36 4.85 5.51
CA LYS A 34 -18.58 5.58 4.26
C LYS A 34 -17.75 6.85 4.21
N ASP A 35 -17.51 7.36 3.01
CA ASP A 35 -16.94 8.69 2.86
C ASP A 35 -17.87 9.77 3.43
N ILE A 36 -17.28 10.90 3.84
CA ILE A 36 -17.99 11.93 4.60
C ILE A 36 -19.17 12.56 3.86
N LYS A 37 -19.20 12.52 2.53
CA LYS A 37 -20.27 13.10 1.70
C LYS A 37 -21.45 12.15 1.55
N ASN A 38 -21.20 10.85 1.52
CA ASN A 38 -22.18 9.81 1.23
C ASN A 38 -22.63 9.02 2.47
N ALA A 39 -22.09 9.37 3.66
CA ALA A 39 -22.45 8.72 4.91
C ALA A 39 -23.89 9.04 5.33
N LEU A 40 -24.60 8.03 5.84
CA LEU A 40 -25.95 8.07 6.36
C LEU A 40 -25.97 8.09 7.90
N SER A 41 -27.15 8.21 8.50
CA SER A 41 -27.36 8.31 9.95
C SER A 41 -26.96 7.07 10.76
N GLU A 42 -26.51 6.03 10.13
CA GLU A 42 -26.03 4.78 10.74
C GLU A 42 -24.58 4.47 10.40
N ASP A 43 -23.88 5.39 9.72
CA ASP A 43 -22.52 5.17 9.24
C ASP A 43 -21.48 5.86 10.13
N LEU A 44 -20.29 5.23 10.18
CA LEU A 44 -19.04 5.84 10.59
C LEU A 44 -18.41 6.54 9.37
N SER A 45 -17.87 7.72 9.59
CA SER A 45 -17.06 8.43 8.59
C SER A 45 -15.81 9.03 9.23
N PHE A 46 -14.99 9.68 8.42
CA PHE A 46 -13.82 10.41 8.91
C PHE A 46 -13.56 11.67 8.09
N CYS A 47 -12.90 12.63 8.73
CA CYS A 47 -12.44 13.86 8.10
C CYS A 47 -10.91 13.99 8.30
N SER A 48 -10.16 13.92 7.21
CA SER A 48 -8.70 14.11 7.19
C SER A 48 -8.28 15.34 6.40
N LEU A 49 -9.16 16.35 6.29
CA LEU A 49 -8.85 17.60 5.61
C LEU A 49 -7.94 18.46 6.50
N ASP A 50 -6.82 18.92 5.94
CA ASP A 50 -5.83 19.75 6.64
C ASP A 50 -6.28 21.24 6.77
N ASP A 51 -7.25 21.64 5.96
CA ASP A 51 -7.85 22.97 5.95
C ASP A 51 -9.05 22.96 6.89
N ALA A 52 -8.97 23.71 7.98
CA ALA A 52 -10.01 23.73 9.02
C ALA A 52 -11.38 24.19 8.50
N GLU A 53 -11.43 25.19 7.61
CA GLU A 53 -12.71 25.71 7.08
C GLU A 53 -13.38 24.64 6.20
N LYS A 54 -12.61 23.97 5.35
CA LYS A 54 -13.13 22.86 4.53
C LYS A 54 -13.55 21.67 5.37
N ALA A 55 -12.80 21.37 6.43
CA ALA A 55 -13.16 20.31 7.37
C ALA A 55 -14.46 20.60 8.08
N ILE A 56 -14.63 21.80 8.64
CA ILE A 56 -15.85 22.26 9.31
C ILE A 56 -17.04 22.16 8.35
N MET A 57 -16.87 22.64 7.11
CA MET A 57 -17.93 22.56 6.10
C MET A 57 -18.29 21.11 5.74
N ALA A 58 -17.32 20.22 5.60
CA ALA A 58 -17.57 18.82 5.29
C ALA A 58 -18.29 18.11 6.44
N ILE A 59 -17.86 18.34 7.67
CA ILE A 59 -18.46 17.77 8.88
C ILE A 59 -19.91 18.28 9.06
N SER A 60 -20.13 19.57 8.91
CA SER A 60 -21.48 20.16 9.06
C SER A 60 -22.49 19.66 8.03
N LYS A 61 -22.05 19.26 6.84
CA LYS A 61 -22.89 18.71 5.77
C LYS A 61 -23.11 17.21 5.89
N SER A 62 -22.25 16.49 6.59
CA SER A 62 -22.32 15.04 6.71
C SER A 62 -23.53 14.58 7.52
N ASN A 63 -24.10 13.45 7.12
CA ASN A 63 -25.15 12.75 7.85
C ASN A 63 -24.63 11.60 8.70
N ALA A 64 -23.31 11.35 8.73
CA ALA A 64 -22.71 10.27 9.49
C ALA A 64 -23.09 10.35 10.97
N LYS A 65 -23.39 9.20 11.59
CA LYS A 65 -23.65 9.10 13.03
C LYS A 65 -22.38 9.38 13.84
N VAL A 66 -21.25 8.88 13.37
CA VAL A 66 -19.93 9.10 13.98
C VAL A 66 -18.96 9.62 12.94
N ILE A 67 -18.23 10.67 13.28
CA ILE A 67 -17.15 11.19 12.41
C ILE A 67 -15.86 11.22 13.22
N ILE A 68 -14.84 10.51 12.71
CA ILE A 68 -13.50 10.58 13.28
C ILE A 68 -12.77 11.78 12.67
N CYS A 69 -12.36 12.72 13.52
CA CYS A 69 -11.76 14.00 13.17
C CYS A 69 -10.33 14.10 13.68
N HIS A 70 -9.55 15.00 13.09
CA HIS A 70 -8.24 15.34 13.63
C HIS A 70 -8.37 16.15 14.91
N GLN A 71 -7.53 15.90 15.90
CA GLN A 71 -7.54 16.55 17.21
C GLN A 71 -7.41 18.09 17.14
N SER A 72 -6.81 18.65 16.10
CA SER A 72 -6.73 20.11 15.91
C SER A 72 -8.08 20.78 15.65
N LEU A 73 -9.11 19.98 15.34
CA LEU A 73 -10.47 20.48 15.15
C LEU A 73 -11.30 20.44 16.45
N GLU A 74 -10.78 19.84 17.51
CA GLU A 74 -11.38 19.89 18.85
C GLU A 74 -11.57 21.35 19.25
N ASN A 75 -12.72 21.74 19.72
CA ASN A 75 -13.13 23.12 19.98
C ASN A 75 -13.43 24.01 18.75
N LEU A 76 -13.25 23.52 17.53
CA LEU A 76 -13.62 24.27 16.30
C LEU A 76 -14.87 23.70 15.64
N VAL A 77 -15.22 22.46 15.90
CA VAL A 77 -16.38 21.77 15.35
C VAL A 77 -17.23 21.17 16.45
N TYR A 78 -18.53 21.18 16.25
CA TYR A 78 -19.51 20.63 17.19
C TYR A 78 -20.46 19.69 16.43
N PRO A 79 -21.02 18.69 17.13
CA PRO A 79 -22.06 17.85 16.57
C PRO A 79 -23.24 18.71 16.11
N ARG A 80 -23.81 18.34 14.97
CA ARG A 80 -24.93 19.10 14.40
C ARG A 80 -26.16 19.05 15.31
N SER A 81 -26.68 20.22 15.67
CA SER A 81 -27.90 20.34 16.43
C SER A 81 -29.08 19.66 15.73
N GLY A 82 -29.88 18.89 16.48
CA GLY A 82 -31.04 18.16 15.95
C GLY A 82 -30.72 16.82 15.25
N LYS A 83 -29.45 16.40 15.16
CA LYS A 83 -29.05 15.07 14.68
C LYS A 83 -28.33 14.30 15.77
N GLN A 84 -28.48 12.96 15.76
CA GLN A 84 -27.67 12.06 16.58
C GLN A 84 -26.29 11.91 15.91
N GLN A 85 -25.40 12.87 16.14
CA GLN A 85 -24.05 12.87 15.60
C GLN A 85 -23.03 12.98 16.70
N SER A 86 -21.95 12.23 16.59
CA SER A 86 -20.82 12.29 17.51
C SER A 86 -19.52 12.48 16.76
N LEU A 87 -18.62 13.28 17.32
CA LEU A 87 -17.30 13.57 16.78
C LEU A 87 -16.27 12.95 17.70
N ILE A 88 -15.38 12.14 17.14
CA ILE A 88 -14.27 11.50 17.84
C ILE A 88 -12.98 12.13 17.33
N PHE A 89 -12.20 12.72 18.22
CA PHE A 89 -10.97 13.42 17.88
C PHE A 89 -9.76 12.54 18.19
N VAL A 90 -8.92 12.37 17.17
CA VAL A 90 -7.71 11.52 17.23
C VAL A 90 -6.56 12.21 16.52
N LYS A 91 -5.34 11.76 16.80
CA LYS A 91 -4.13 12.31 16.17
C LYS A 91 -4.05 12.01 14.65
N ASN A 92 -4.56 10.86 14.20
CA ASN A 92 -4.54 10.47 12.79
C ASN A 92 -5.85 9.76 12.41
N PRO A 93 -6.86 10.49 11.94
CA PRO A 93 -8.19 9.94 11.60
C PRO A 93 -8.13 8.80 10.57
N ARG A 94 -7.33 8.97 9.52
CA ARG A 94 -7.22 7.99 8.44
C ARG A 94 -6.64 6.66 8.93
N MET A 95 -5.59 6.72 9.75
CA MET A 95 -5.00 5.52 10.33
C MET A 95 -5.98 4.81 11.27
N VAL A 96 -6.71 5.58 12.07
CA VAL A 96 -7.70 5.02 13.01
C VAL A 96 -8.82 4.30 12.26
N VAL A 97 -9.39 4.94 11.23
CA VAL A 97 -10.44 4.30 10.42
C VAL A 97 -9.92 3.08 9.67
N MET A 98 -8.69 3.12 9.15
CA MET A 98 -8.06 1.95 8.55
C MET A 98 -7.99 0.76 9.54
N LYS A 99 -7.58 1.01 10.78
CA LYS A 99 -7.54 -0.03 11.83
C LYS A 99 -8.95 -0.57 12.16
N ILE A 100 -9.95 0.31 12.25
CA ILE A 100 -11.35 -0.08 12.47
C ILE A 100 -11.85 -0.96 11.31
N ILE A 101 -11.59 -0.57 10.07
CA ILE A 101 -11.97 -1.35 8.89
C ILE A 101 -11.31 -2.74 8.92
N ASN A 102 -10.01 -2.80 9.25
CA ASN A 102 -9.30 -4.07 9.36
C ASN A 102 -9.92 -4.97 10.43
N GLU A 103 -10.29 -4.42 11.58
CA GLU A 103 -10.94 -5.19 12.65
C GLU A 103 -12.31 -5.73 12.23
N ILE A 104 -13.11 -4.90 11.57
CA ILE A 104 -14.49 -5.25 11.20
C ILE A 104 -14.55 -6.23 10.02
N TYR A 105 -13.74 -6.00 8.97
CA TYR A 105 -13.87 -6.72 7.70
C TYR A 105 -12.79 -7.79 7.47
N TYR A 106 -11.61 -7.64 8.07
CA TYR A 106 -10.44 -8.48 7.79
C TYR A 106 -9.90 -9.23 9.00
N SER A 107 -10.43 -9.00 10.21
CA SER A 107 -10.01 -9.74 11.41
C SER A 107 -10.23 -11.25 11.24
N PRO A 108 -9.29 -12.08 11.71
CA PRO A 108 -9.42 -13.55 11.69
C PRO A 108 -10.70 -14.06 12.36
N SER A 109 -11.29 -13.29 13.29
CA SER A 109 -12.58 -13.61 13.93
C SER A 109 -13.76 -13.61 12.96
N VAL A 110 -13.73 -12.74 11.94
CA VAL A 110 -14.79 -12.62 10.91
C VAL A 110 -14.66 -13.72 9.86
N ASN A 111 -13.45 -14.18 9.56
CA ASN A 111 -13.17 -15.20 8.56
C ASN A 111 -13.38 -16.64 9.02
N LYS A 112 -13.96 -16.89 10.21
CA LYS A 112 -14.17 -18.24 10.80
C LYS A 112 -15.10 -19.17 10.01
N LYS A 113 -15.76 -18.74 8.95
CA LYS A 113 -16.82 -19.56 8.29
C LYS A 113 -16.37 -20.50 7.18
N LYS A 114 -15.07 -20.57 6.80
CA LYS A 114 -14.57 -21.51 5.77
C LYS A 114 -13.21 -22.12 6.14
N ARG A 115 -13.13 -22.82 7.26
CA ARG A 115 -11.90 -23.51 7.67
C ARG A 115 -12.04 -25.01 7.53
N ILE A 116 -11.30 -25.61 6.61
CA ILE A 116 -11.09 -27.05 6.54
C ILE A 116 -9.86 -27.36 7.38
N ARG A 117 -10.02 -28.20 8.40
CA ARG A 117 -8.88 -28.69 9.21
C ARG A 117 -8.19 -29.82 8.46
N GLN A 118 -6.93 -29.64 8.14
CA GLN A 118 -6.04 -30.73 7.74
C GLN A 118 -4.77 -30.62 8.59
N ASN A 119 -4.58 -31.59 9.49
CA ASN A 119 -3.36 -31.80 10.32
C ASN A 119 -2.75 -30.52 10.91
N ASP A 120 -3.43 -29.90 11.91
CA ASP A 120 -2.96 -28.71 12.66
C ASP A 120 -2.45 -27.50 11.84
N LYS A 121 -2.54 -27.56 10.52
CA LYS A 121 -2.29 -26.46 9.60
C LYS A 121 -3.60 -26.04 8.96
N ILE A 122 -4.06 -24.84 9.27
CA ILE A 122 -5.22 -24.27 8.59
C ILE A 122 -4.70 -23.64 7.30
N VAL A 123 -4.76 -24.42 6.23
CA VAL A 123 -4.57 -23.93 4.86
C VAL A 123 -5.91 -24.00 4.16
N THR A 124 -6.46 -22.89 3.74
CA THR A 124 -7.65 -22.88 2.89
C THR A 124 -7.17 -22.85 1.45
N ALA A 125 -7.22 -23.99 0.79
CA ALA A 125 -6.94 -24.08 -0.64
C ALA A 125 -8.16 -24.70 -1.33
N PRO A 126 -8.75 -24.04 -2.34
CA PRO A 126 -9.85 -24.62 -3.11
C PRO A 126 -9.38 -25.79 -3.96
N GLN A 127 -10.30 -26.70 -4.29
CA GLN A 127 -10.03 -27.88 -5.14
C GLN A 127 -9.47 -27.52 -6.54
N MET A 128 -9.67 -26.29 -6.99
CA MET A 128 -9.24 -25.81 -8.31
C MET A 128 -7.83 -25.20 -8.31
N SER A 129 -7.12 -25.21 -7.20
CA SER A 129 -5.71 -24.77 -7.13
C SER A 129 -4.75 -25.93 -7.38
N ALA A 130 -3.65 -25.67 -8.07
CA ALA A 130 -2.59 -26.64 -8.39
C ALA A 130 -1.36 -26.41 -7.50
N ILE A 131 -1.25 -27.16 -6.41
CA ILE A 131 -0.14 -27.04 -5.45
C ILE A 131 0.78 -28.23 -5.57
N SER A 132 2.07 -28.02 -5.87
CA SER A 132 3.05 -29.09 -5.92
C SER A 132 3.21 -29.79 -4.56
N ARG A 133 3.41 -31.12 -4.61
CA ARG A 133 3.67 -31.92 -3.39
C ARG A 133 4.97 -31.54 -2.68
N SER A 134 5.93 -30.96 -3.40
CA SER A 134 7.20 -30.47 -2.84
C SER A 134 7.11 -29.05 -2.26
N ALA A 135 6.00 -28.36 -2.44
CA ALA A 135 5.78 -27.05 -1.86
C ALA A 135 5.51 -27.14 -0.33
N ARG A 136 6.04 -26.17 0.40
CA ARG A 136 5.84 -26.05 1.85
C ARG A 136 5.05 -24.80 2.15
N ILE A 137 3.84 -24.95 2.68
CA ILE A 137 2.95 -23.86 3.04
C ILE A 137 2.86 -23.77 4.55
N GLY A 138 3.08 -22.55 5.07
CA GLY A 138 3.00 -22.24 6.50
C GLY A 138 1.59 -22.33 7.07
N LYS A 139 1.45 -22.00 8.35
CA LYS A 139 0.18 -22.01 9.07
C LYS A 139 -0.68 -20.81 8.66
N ASN A 140 -2.00 -20.98 8.72
CA ASN A 140 -3.00 -19.93 8.48
C ASN A 140 -2.90 -19.25 7.11
N CYS A 141 -2.32 -19.90 6.10
CA CYS A 141 -2.28 -19.39 4.74
C CYS A 141 -3.66 -19.55 4.06
N SER A 142 -3.98 -18.60 3.19
CA SER A 142 -5.14 -18.68 2.30
C SER A 142 -4.65 -18.67 0.86
N ILE A 143 -5.10 -19.66 0.07
CA ILE A 143 -4.75 -19.77 -1.36
C ILE A 143 -6.04 -19.63 -2.17
N GLY A 144 -6.02 -18.76 -3.16
CA GLY A 144 -7.17 -18.49 -4.03
C GLY A 144 -7.42 -19.55 -5.10
N ASN A 145 -8.56 -19.43 -5.79
CA ASN A 145 -8.95 -20.34 -6.89
C ASN A 145 -8.00 -20.20 -8.08
N PHE A 146 -7.81 -21.30 -8.83
CA PHE A 146 -6.99 -21.35 -10.04
C PHE A 146 -5.53 -20.92 -9.83
N THR A 147 -5.05 -20.91 -8.58
CA THR A 147 -3.68 -20.54 -8.24
C THR A 147 -2.76 -21.75 -8.41
N LYS A 148 -1.61 -21.55 -9.06
CA LYS A 148 -0.54 -22.55 -9.23
C LYS A 148 0.61 -22.25 -8.27
N ILE A 149 1.06 -23.23 -7.52
CA ILE A 149 2.27 -23.19 -6.70
C ILE A 149 3.21 -24.30 -7.14
N GLY A 150 4.33 -23.91 -7.69
CA GLY A 150 5.33 -24.81 -8.31
C GLY A 150 6.18 -25.57 -7.29
N ASP A 151 7.11 -26.37 -7.83
CA ASP A 151 7.99 -27.23 -7.05
C ASP A 151 8.94 -26.43 -6.15
N LYS A 152 9.22 -27.00 -4.98
CA LYS A 152 10.18 -26.44 -3.99
C LYS A 152 9.86 -25.02 -3.55
N CYS A 153 8.63 -24.53 -3.75
CA CYS A 153 8.19 -23.26 -3.20
C CYS A 153 8.04 -23.34 -1.69
N THR A 154 8.29 -22.23 -1.01
CA THR A 154 7.99 -22.06 0.40
C THR A 154 7.17 -20.81 0.62
N ILE A 155 6.09 -20.91 1.38
CA ILE A 155 5.21 -19.79 1.76
C ILE A 155 5.16 -19.74 3.28
N GLY A 156 5.51 -18.59 3.84
CA GLY A 156 5.51 -18.35 5.29
C GLY A 156 4.11 -18.20 5.88
N ASP A 157 4.03 -18.28 7.20
CA ASP A 157 2.78 -18.25 7.96
C ASP A 157 1.95 -16.99 7.67
N ASN A 158 0.61 -17.10 7.77
CA ASN A 158 -0.36 -16.03 7.63
C ASN A 158 -0.33 -15.31 6.26
N THR A 159 0.25 -15.91 5.24
CA THR A 159 0.31 -15.33 3.89
C THR A 159 -0.98 -15.61 3.13
N VAL A 160 -1.46 -14.59 2.42
CA VAL A 160 -2.66 -14.64 1.58
C VAL A 160 -2.24 -14.57 0.12
N VAL A 161 -2.64 -15.56 -0.66
CA VAL A 161 -2.45 -15.62 -2.11
C VAL A 161 -3.82 -15.57 -2.77
N GLY A 162 -4.02 -14.60 -3.65
CA GLY A 162 -5.28 -14.38 -4.36
C GLY A 162 -5.58 -15.42 -5.43
N ASP A 163 -6.66 -15.21 -6.17
CA ASP A 163 -7.07 -16.06 -7.29
C ASP A 163 -6.16 -15.87 -8.51
N CYS A 164 -6.02 -16.93 -9.32
CA CYS A 164 -5.26 -16.88 -10.58
C CYS A 164 -3.79 -16.44 -10.42
N VAL A 165 -3.19 -16.62 -9.26
CA VAL A 165 -1.77 -16.33 -9.01
C VAL A 165 -0.92 -17.51 -9.48
N ILE A 166 0.19 -17.21 -10.15
CA ILE A 166 1.17 -18.23 -10.55
C ILE A 166 2.46 -18.00 -9.77
N ILE A 167 2.85 -18.99 -8.97
CA ILE A 167 4.11 -19.01 -8.23
C ILE A 167 4.94 -20.16 -8.82
N GLU A 168 5.96 -19.81 -9.57
CA GLU A 168 6.83 -20.78 -10.23
C GLU A 168 7.85 -21.37 -9.24
N HIS A 169 8.46 -22.50 -9.63
CA HIS A 169 9.36 -23.30 -8.80
C HIS A 169 10.52 -22.47 -8.18
N ASN A 170 11.05 -22.93 -7.05
CA ASN A 170 12.12 -22.29 -6.27
C ASN A 170 11.80 -20.90 -5.73
N THR A 171 10.52 -20.53 -5.62
CA THR A 171 10.09 -19.24 -5.04
C THR A 171 9.95 -19.37 -3.52
N ARG A 172 10.51 -18.43 -2.78
CA ARG A 172 10.43 -18.32 -1.32
C ARG A 172 9.68 -17.05 -0.92
N ILE A 173 8.57 -17.19 -0.23
CA ILE A 173 7.71 -16.10 0.23
C ILE A 173 7.71 -16.09 1.74
N GLY A 174 7.98 -14.93 2.33
CA GLY A 174 7.99 -14.72 3.77
C GLY A 174 6.62 -14.82 4.43
N LYS A 175 6.54 -14.43 5.70
CA LYS A 175 5.32 -14.43 6.51
C LYS A 175 4.50 -13.16 6.28
N ASN A 176 3.18 -13.26 6.53
CA ASN A 176 2.26 -12.12 6.49
C ASN A 176 2.26 -11.38 5.14
N CYS A 177 2.57 -12.05 4.05
CA CYS A 177 2.53 -11.48 2.72
C CYS A 177 1.11 -11.48 2.15
N ILE A 178 0.83 -10.53 1.25
CA ILE A 178 -0.42 -10.46 0.50
C ILE A 178 -0.08 -10.40 -0.99
N ILE A 179 -0.57 -11.37 -1.75
CA ILE A 179 -0.38 -11.43 -3.20
C ILE A 179 -1.74 -11.39 -3.85
N GLN A 180 -2.03 -10.33 -4.60
CA GLN A 180 -3.32 -10.12 -5.21
C GLN A 180 -3.48 -10.87 -6.55
N PRO A 181 -4.74 -11.02 -7.03
CA PRO A 181 -5.05 -11.85 -8.20
C PRO A 181 -4.27 -11.51 -9.47
N GLY A 182 -4.02 -12.54 -10.28
CA GLY A 182 -3.41 -12.41 -11.61
C GLY A 182 -1.89 -12.18 -11.61
N THR A 183 -1.25 -12.13 -10.44
CA THR A 183 0.20 -11.91 -10.33
C THR A 183 0.98 -13.18 -10.68
N VAL A 184 2.09 -13.00 -11.40
CA VAL A 184 3.02 -14.07 -11.78
C VAL A 184 4.38 -13.85 -11.11
N ILE A 185 4.83 -14.82 -10.32
CA ILE A 185 6.08 -14.76 -9.58
C ILE A 185 6.98 -15.92 -10.01
N GLY A 186 8.18 -15.61 -10.49
CA GLY A 186 9.20 -16.59 -10.80
C GLY A 186 9.15 -17.13 -12.23
N ALA A 187 8.47 -16.47 -13.17
CA ALA A 187 8.62 -16.76 -14.59
C ALA A 187 10.04 -16.41 -15.05
N ASP A 188 10.49 -17.05 -16.14
CA ASP A 188 11.79 -16.75 -16.73
C ASP A 188 11.87 -15.29 -17.18
N GLY A 189 13.03 -14.68 -16.96
CA GLY A 189 13.33 -13.34 -17.43
C GLY A 189 13.66 -13.30 -18.93
N PHE A 190 13.81 -12.08 -19.44
CA PHE A 190 14.23 -11.83 -20.82
C PHE A 190 15.75 -11.75 -20.88
N ALA A 191 16.40 -12.89 -21.08
CA ALA A 191 17.85 -12.98 -21.26
C ALA A 191 18.18 -13.89 -22.43
N TYR A 192 18.96 -13.37 -23.39
CA TYR A 192 19.34 -14.06 -24.60
C TYR A 192 20.80 -13.73 -24.95
N GLU A 193 21.50 -14.69 -25.48
CA GLU A 193 22.80 -14.52 -26.12
C GLU A 193 22.65 -14.58 -27.63
N ARG A 194 23.41 -13.75 -28.32
CA ARG A 194 23.47 -13.80 -29.79
C ARG A 194 24.61 -14.70 -30.23
N LEU A 195 24.28 -15.75 -30.98
CA LEU A 195 25.29 -16.64 -31.55
C LEU A 195 26.12 -15.86 -32.56
N GLU A 196 27.44 -16.08 -32.54
CA GLU A 196 28.39 -15.33 -33.40
C GLU A 196 28.26 -15.69 -34.88
N ASP A 197 27.95 -16.94 -35.16
CA ASP A 197 27.89 -17.52 -36.51
C ASP A 197 26.57 -17.28 -37.23
N THR A 198 25.43 -17.43 -36.52
CA THR A 198 24.10 -17.33 -37.14
C THR A 198 23.39 -16.01 -36.79
N LEU A 199 23.89 -15.26 -35.83
CA LEU A 199 23.25 -14.08 -35.21
C LEU A 199 21.89 -14.37 -34.58
N GLU A 200 21.51 -15.62 -34.41
CA GLU A 200 20.27 -16.02 -33.75
C GLU A 200 20.32 -15.75 -32.24
N LEU A 201 19.17 -15.49 -31.66
CA LEU A 201 19.04 -15.30 -30.22
C LEU A 201 18.74 -16.63 -29.53
N GLN A 202 19.68 -17.07 -28.70
CA GLN A 202 19.51 -18.25 -27.87
C GLN A 202 19.16 -17.85 -26.46
N ARG A 203 18.10 -18.47 -25.89
CA ARG A 203 17.66 -18.20 -24.53
C ARG A 203 18.71 -18.59 -23.50
N PHE A 204 19.04 -17.69 -22.60
CA PHE A 204 19.85 -18.02 -21.43
C PHE A 204 18.94 -18.68 -20.38
N PRO A 205 19.25 -19.88 -19.88
CA PRO A 205 18.42 -20.58 -18.92
C PRO A 205 18.41 -19.88 -17.55
N HIS A 206 17.23 -19.85 -16.90
CA HIS A 206 17.06 -19.29 -15.57
C HIS A 206 16.90 -20.41 -14.55
N ILE A 207 17.86 -20.56 -13.65
CA ILE A 207 17.88 -21.58 -12.59
C ILE A 207 17.72 -20.99 -11.17
N GLY A 208 17.82 -19.67 -11.05
CA GLY A 208 17.53 -18.96 -9.80
C GLY A 208 16.04 -18.99 -9.45
N GLY A 209 15.68 -18.34 -8.38
CA GLY A 209 14.32 -18.24 -7.88
C GLY A 209 13.91 -16.77 -7.63
N VAL A 210 12.88 -16.63 -6.80
CA VAL A 210 12.43 -15.35 -6.24
C VAL A 210 12.37 -15.46 -4.73
N ILE A 211 12.82 -14.43 -4.02
CA ILE A 211 12.72 -14.32 -2.57
C ILE A 211 11.91 -13.08 -2.24
N LEU A 212 10.79 -13.26 -1.55
CA LEU A 212 10.04 -12.19 -0.92
C LEU A 212 10.27 -12.23 0.59
N GLY A 213 10.66 -11.09 1.18
CA GLY A 213 10.75 -10.93 2.63
C GLY A 213 9.38 -11.02 3.31
N ASN A 214 9.35 -10.84 4.64
CA ASN A 214 8.10 -10.80 5.38
C ASN A 214 7.32 -9.50 5.07
N ASN A 215 5.99 -9.52 5.28
CA ASN A 215 5.15 -8.34 5.17
C ASN A 215 5.18 -7.66 3.78
N VAL A 216 5.56 -8.38 2.72
CA VAL A 216 5.52 -7.89 1.34
C VAL A 216 4.08 -7.93 0.83
N GLU A 217 3.65 -6.86 0.16
CA GLU A 217 2.36 -6.83 -0.54
C GLU A 217 2.59 -6.60 -2.03
N ILE A 218 1.93 -7.41 -2.84
CA ILE A 218 1.97 -7.35 -4.29
C ILE A 218 0.54 -7.22 -4.78
N CYS A 219 0.23 -6.08 -5.38
CA CYS A 219 -1.07 -5.84 -5.99
C CYS A 219 -1.25 -6.63 -7.28
N SER A 220 -2.43 -6.50 -7.90
CA SER A 220 -2.87 -7.34 -9.00
C SER A 220 -2.01 -7.19 -10.27
N ASN A 221 -1.89 -8.29 -11.01
CA ASN A 221 -1.26 -8.32 -12.34
C ASN A 221 0.21 -7.86 -12.37
N CYS A 222 0.95 -8.09 -11.30
CA CYS A 222 2.39 -7.88 -11.28
C CYS A 222 3.12 -9.05 -11.93
N SER A 223 4.30 -8.76 -12.51
CA SER A 223 5.20 -9.76 -13.08
C SER A 223 6.57 -9.67 -12.45
N ILE A 224 7.00 -10.72 -11.76
CA ILE A 224 8.28 -10.78 -11.07
C ILE A 224 9.07 -11.95 -11.65
N ALA A 225 10.09 -11.64 -12.46
CA ALA A 225 10.93 -12.65 -13.08
C ALA A 225 11.91 -13.26 -12.05
N ARG A 226 12.24 -14.55 -12.25
CA ARG A 226 13.29 -15.20 -11.49
C ARG A 226 14.66 -14.70 -11.88
N GLY A 227 15.61 -14.85 -11.02
CA GLY A 227 17.00 -14.62 -11.37
C GLY A 227 17.56 -15.71 -12.32
N SER A 228 18.56 -15.35 -13.09
CA SER A 228 19.20 -16.30 -13.99
C SER A 228 20.02 -17.36 -13.24
N LEU A 229 21.04 -16.97 -12.51
CA LEU A 229 21.87 -17.87 -11.70
C LEU A 229 21.66 -17.63 -10.19
N SER A 230 21.44 -16.41 -9.78
CA SER A 230 21.06 -16.00 -8.42
C SER A 230 19.57 -15.64 -8.36
N ASP A 231 19.05 -15.36 -7.18
CA ASP A 231 17.64 -15.04 -6.99
C ASP A 231 17.33 -13.56 -7.33
N THR A 232 16.08 -13.27 -7.67
CA THR A 232 15.48 -11.93 -7.60
C THR A 232 14.96 -11.74 -6.19
N ILE A 233 15.26 -10.61 -5.54
CA ILE A 233 15.01 -10.39 -4.11
C ILE A 233 14.14 -9.15 -3.89
N ILE A 234 13.10 -9.28 -3.09
CA ILE A 234 12.27 -8.17 -2.62
C ILE A 234 12.28 -8.17 -1.10
N GLY A 235 12.81 -7.09 -0.52
CA GLY A 235 13.00 -6.91 0.91
C GLY A 235 11.70 -6.81 1.71
N GLU A 236 11.82 -7.04 3.00
CA GLU A 236 10.72 -7.02 3.95
C GLU A 236 9.92 -5.72 3.90
N GLY A 237 8.60 -5.80 4.04
CA GLY A 237 7.70 -4.64 4.16
C GLY A 237 7.48 -3.87 2.85
N THR A 238 8.14 -4.26 1.75
CA THR A 238 8.00 -3.60 0.44
C THR A 238 6.62 -3.83 -0.16
N LYS A 239 6.10 -2.79 -0.82
CA LYS A 239 4.76 -2.76 -1.43
C LYS A 239 4.88 -2.50 -2.91
N LEU A 240 4.30 -3.36 -3.72
CA LEU A 240 4.18 -3.23 -5.17
C LEU A 240 2.73 -2.96 -5.52
N ASP A 241 2.47 -1.84 -6.17
CA ASP A 241 1.14 -1.53 -6.71
C ASP A 241 0.89 -2.34 -7.99
N ALA A 242 -0.28 -2.25 -8.57
CA ALA A 242 -0.69 -3.03 -9.73
C ALA A 242 0.21 -2.80 -10.96
N LEU A 243 0.36 -3.84 -11.79
CA LEU A 243 1.09 -3.78 -13.07
C LEU A 243 2.60 -3.47 -12.92
N VAL A 244 3.20 -3.68 -11.75
CA VAL A 244 4.64 -3.55 -11.57
C VAL A 244 5.36 -4.71 -12.22
N HIS A 245 6.41 -4.40 -13.00
CA HIS A 245 7.30 -5.40 -13.59
C HIS A 245 8.69 -5.36 -12.94
N ILE A 246 9.12 -6.49 -12.40
CA ILE A 246 10.46 -6.71 -11.84
C ILE A 246 11.18 -7.71 -12.71
N ALA A 247 12.23 -7.29 -13.39
CA ALA A 247 13.04 -8.19 -14.23
C ALA A 247 13.96 -9.10 -13.40
N HIS A 248 14.69 -9.97 -14.08
CA HIS A 248 15.56 -10.97 -13.46
C HIS A 248 16.72 -10.35 -12.65
N ASN A 249 17.09 -10.99 -11.55
CA ASN A 249 18.23 -10.61 -10.70
C ASN A 249 18.11 -9.20 -10.07
N VAL A 250 16.93 -8.64 -10.00
CA VAL A 250 16.70 -7.36 -9.30
C VAL A 250 16.74 -7.60 -7.79
N GLU A 251 17.38 -6.70 -7.07
CA GLU A 251 17.40 -6.66 -5.61
C GLU A 251 16.74 -5.39 -5.13
N ILE A 252 15.64 -5.50 -4.39
CA ILE A 252 14.91 -4.37 -3.80
C ILE A 252 15.03 -4.46 -2.29
N GLY A 253 15.42 -3.36 -1.66
CA GLY A 253 15.54 -3.22 -0.22
C GLY A 253 14.20 -3.29 0.51
N ARG A 254 14.24 -2.97 1.80
CA ARG A 254 13.11 -3.04 2.71
C ARG A 254 12.25 -1.77 2.65
N HIS A 255 10.94 -1.95 2.94
CA HIS A 255 9.99 -0.84 3.10
C HIS A 255 9.92 0.11 1.90
N CYS A 256 10.19 -0.39 0.70
CA CYS A 256 10.01 0.35 -0.54
C CYS A 256 8.53 0.39 -0.94
N ALA A 257 8.16 1.42 -1.72
CA ALA A 257 6.84 1.54 -2.32
C ALA A 257 6.99 1.79 -3.82
N LEU A 258 6.62 0.79 -4.62
CA LEU A 258 6.66 0.86 -6.06
C LEU A 258 5.24 1.06 -6.58
N THR A 259 4.96 2.24 -7.17
CA THR A 259 3.61 2.54 -7.64
C THR A 259 3.31 1.93 -9.00
N ALA A 260 2.03 1.96 -9.40
CA ALA A 260 1.52 1.24 -10.55
C ALA A 260 2.30 1.52 -11.84
N GLY A 261 2.55 0.45 -12.61
CA GLY A 261 3.25 0.52 -13.88
C GLY A 261 4.77 0.78 -13.77
N THR A 262 5.36 0.73 -12.56
CA THR A 262 6.82 0.79 -12.42
C THR A 262 7.48 -0.41 -13.10
N ILE A 263 8.50 -0.14 -13.93
CA ILE A 263 9.28 -1.17 -14.62
C ILE A 263 10.73 -1.09 -14.16
N ILE A 264 11.26 -2.21 -13.65
CA ILE A 264 12.65 -2.30 -13.18
C ILE A 264 13.42 -3.29 -14.06
N GLY A 265 14.44 -2.79 -14.73
CA GLY A 265 15.34 -3.57 -15.59
C GLY A 265 16.22 -4.56 -14.81
N GLY A 266 16.65 -5.62 -15.48
CA GLY A 266 17.38 -6.71 -14.85
C GLY A 266 18.67 -6.30 -14.14
N SER A 267 19.00 -6.99 -13.07
CA SER A 267 20.21 -6.76 -12.24
C SER A 267 20.32 -5.37 -11.62
N THR A 268 19.23 -4.65 -11.50
CA THR A 268 19.13 -3.37 -10.80
C THR A 268 19.09 -3.60 -9.30
N ARG A 269 19.74 -2.75 -8.53
CA ARG A 269 19.69 -2.73 -7.07
C ARG A 269 19.02 -1.46 -6.58
N ILE A 270 18.10 -1.61 -5.65
CA ILE A 270 17.37 -0.50 -5.01
C ILE A 270 17.54 -0.64 -3.50
N GLY A 271 17.99 0.41 -2.85
CA GLY A 271 18.17 0.47 -1.40
C GLY A 271 16.85 0.47 -0.62
N ASP A 272 16.95 0.65 0.68
CA ASP A 272 15.81 0.64 1.60
C ASP A 272 14.97 1.93 1.48
N MET A 273 13.66 1.83 1.78
CA MET A 273 12.72 2.96 1.91
C MET A 273 12.59 3.84 0.65
N CYS A 274 12.82 3.30 -0.53
CA CYS A 274 12.66 4.03 -1.79
C CYS A 274 11.19 4.10 -2.21
N TRP A 275 10.88 5.13 -2.97
CA TRP A 275 9.56 5.33 -3.58
C TRP A 275 9.68 5.56 -5.08
N THR A 276 8.91 4.84 -5.89
CA THR A 276 8.83 5.05 -7.34
C THR A 276 7.47 5.61 -7.72
N GLY A 277 7.45 6.65 -8.53
CA GLY A 277 6.23 7.24 -9.07
C GLY A 277 5.61 6.41 -10.18
N LEU A 278 4.31 6.66 -10.45
CA LEU A 278 3.54 5.97 -11.47
C LEU A 278 4.27 5.93 -12.83
N ASN A 279 4.29 4.75 -13.47
CA ASN A 279 4.90 4.53 -14.79
C ASN A 279 6.37 4.95 -14.87
N SER A 280 7.12 4.93 -13.78
CA SER A 280 8.56 5.15 -13.83
C SER A 280 9.28 3.91 -14.39
N THR A 281 10.36 4.14 -15.11
CA THR A 281 11.19 3.09 -15.69
C THR A 281 12.63 3.20 -15.22
N ILE A 282 13.23 2.08 -14.86
CA ILE A 282 14.59 2.00 -14.36
C ILE A 282 15.37 1.04 -15.28
N LYS A 283 16.44 1.57 -15.88
CA LYS A 283 17.32 0.80 -16.77
C LYS A 283 17.97 -0.37 -16.00
N HIS A 284 18.30 -1.43 -16.71
CA HIS A 284 19.04 -2.56 -16.15
C HIS A 284 20.42 -2.15 -15.58
N LYS A 285 20.87 -2.86 -14.53
CA LYS A 285 22.19 -2.70 -13.88
C LYS A 285 22.41 -1.27 -13.30
N VAL A 286 21.37 -0.61 -12.85
CA VAL A 286 21.45 0.68 -12.14
C VAL A 286 21.47 0.40 -10.65
N GLU A 287 22.26 1.18 -9.90
CA GLU A 287 22.28 1.18 -8.44
C GLU A 287 21.55 2.40 -7.92
N ILE A 288 20.56 2.18 -7.07
CA ILE A 288 19.75 3.23 -6.44
C ILE A 288 19.95 3.14 -4.94
N GLY A 289 20.40 4.23 -4.35
CA GLY A 289 20.64 4.37 -2.91
C GLY A 289 19.38 4.23 -2.06
N ASN A 290 19.54 4.43 -0.77
CA ASN A 290 18.45 4.37 0.20
C ASN A 290 17.60 5.64 0.15
N LYS A 291 16.30 5.54 0.47
CA LYS A 291 15.39 6.67 0.61
C LYS A 291 15.28 7.55 -0.63
N VAL A 292 15.52 7.00 -1.80
CA VAL A 292 15.40 7.71 -3.07
C VAL A 292 13.94 7.85 -3.46
N ILE A 293 13.61 8.99 -4.07
CA ILE A 293 12.29 9.25 -4.66
C ILE A 293 12.43 9.44 -6.16
N ILE A 294 11.73 8.61 -6.91
CA ILE A 294 11.64 8.67 -8.36
C ILE A 294 10.27 9.23 -8.75
N GLY A 295 10.25 10.34 -9.49
CA GLY A 295 9.03 10.99 -9.94
C GLY A 295 8.23 10.15 -10.94
N SER A 296 6.91 10.40 -11.05
CA SER A 296 6.05 9.71 -12.02
C SER A 296 6.53 9.94 -13.46
N GLY A 297 6.52 8.87 -14.27
CA GLY A 297 6.97 8.91 -15.66
C GLY A 297 8.48 9.13 -15.84
N ALA A 298 9.27 9.10 -14.77
CA ALA A 298 10.72 9.27 -14.88
C ALA A 298 11.39 8.07 -15.55
N SER A 299 12.41 8.33 -16.35
CA SER A 299 13.27 7.30 -16.95
C SER A 299 14.67 7.39 -16.33
N VAL A 300 14.95 6.48 -15.40
CA VAL A 300 16.22 6.40 -14.70
C VAL A 300 17.21 5.58 -15.53
N ILE A 301 18.30 6.20 -15.93
CA ILE A 301 19.33 5.57 -16.77
C ILE A 301 20.71 5.52 -16.11
N ASN A 302 20.89 6.20 -15.00
CA ASN A 302 22.13 6.28 -14.21
C ASN A 302 21.87 5.95 -12.75
N ASP A 303 22.92 5.65 -12.01
CA ASP A 303 22.87 5.43 -10.57
C ASP A 303 22.37 6.69 -9.84
N ILE A 304 21.78 6.46 -8.67
CA ILE A 304 21.21 7.52 -7.83
C ILE A 304 21.73 7.36 -6.42
N ASP A 305 22.28 8.44 -5.88
CA ASP A 305 22.78 8.48 -4.50
C ASP A 305 21.65 8.44 -3.47
N ASP A 306 22.02 8.12 -2.22
CA ASP A 306 21.10 8.09 -1.08
C ASP A 306 20.33 9.42 -0.96
N GLU A 307 19.05 9.30 -0.60
CA GLU A 307 18.16 10.44 -0.29
C GLU A 307 18.00 11.44 -1.44
N ASP A 308 18.29 11.06 -2.69
CA ASP A 308 18.05 11.93 -3.84
C ASP A 308 16.61 11.85 -4.34
N ILE A 309 16.21 12.86 -5.07
CA ILE A 309 14.90 13.01 -5.70
C ILE A 309 15.13 13.25 -7.17
N VAL A 310 14.69 12.33 -8.00
CA VAL A 310 14.90 12.41 -9.45
C VAL A 310 13.57 12.43 -10.21
N ALA A 311 13.53 13.17 -11.31
CA ALA A 311 12.36 13.23 -12.18
C ALA A 311 12.75 13.53 -13.62
N GLY A 312 11.82 13.23 -14.54
CA GLY A 312 11.93 13.56 -15.97
C GLY A 312 12.53 12.45 -16.83
N VAL A 313 12.73 12.75 -18.12
CA VAL A 313 13.25 11.82 -19.14
C VAL A 313 14.38 12.53 -19.90
N PRO A 314 15.65 12.10 -19.74
CA PRO A 314 16.12 11.19 -18.69
C PRO A 314 15.94 11.80 -17.28
N ALA A 315 15.83 10.94 -16.26
CA ALA A 315 15.70 11.39 -14.88
C ALA A 315 16.95 12.14 -14.42
N LYS A 316 16.74 13.28 -13.77
CA LYS A 316 17.79 14.12 -13.18
C LYS A 316 17.42 14.51 -11.78
N SER A 317 18.41 14.75 -10.93
CA SER A 317 18.19 15.21 -9.56
C SER A 317 17.44 16.54 -9.55
N ILE A 318 16.39 16.59 -8.75
CA ILE A 318 15.59 17.79 -8.45
C ILE A 318 15.58 18.09 -6.95
N LYS A 319 16.43 17.45 -6.17
CA LYS A 319 16.50 17.57 -4.71
C LYS A 319 16.58 19.01 -4.24
N HIS A 320 17.34 19.84 -4.97
CA HIS A 320 17.49 21.27 -4.68
C HIS A 320 16.21 22.10 -4.92
N LYS A 321 15.25 21.56 -5.69
CA LYS A 321 13.97 22.22 -6.00
C LYS A 321 12.85 21.84 -5.03
N VAL A 322 13.07 20.83 -4.21
CA VAL A 322 12.05 20.26 -3.33
C VAL A 322 12.47 20.45 -1.87
N ARG A 323 11.59 21.00 -1.04
CA ARG A 323 11.85 21.15 0.40
C ARG A 323 11.83 19.77 1.07
N SER A 324 12.92 19.43 1.75
CA SER A 324 13.23 18.08 2.27
C SER A 324 12.20 17.44 3.23
N ASN A 325 11.31 18.23 3.84
CA ASN A 325 10.38 17.74 4.85
C ASN A 325 9.05 17.18 4.29
N GLN A 326 8.85 17.18 2.97
CA GLN A 326 7.55 16.86 2.35
C GLN A 326 7.42 15.45 1.80
N LEU A 327 8.50 14.69 1.69
CA LEU A 327 8.57 13.55 0.77
C LEU A 327 8.48 12.18 1.41
N PHE A 328 8.92 12.02 2.65
CA PHE A 328 8.87 10.72 3.34
C PHE A 328 7.49 10.28 3.86
N LEU A 329 6.50 11.14 3.75
CA LEU A 329 5.12 10.86 4.19
C LEU A 329 4.22 10.31 3.08
N MET A 330 4.76 9.99 1.91
CA MET A 330 3.95 9.84 0.70
C MET A 330 3.30 8.49 0.47
N ALA A 331 3.56 7.48 1.25
CA ALA A 331 2.68 6.30 1.25
C ALA A 331 1.41 6.62 2.08
N GLY A 332 0.56 7.53 1.59
CA GLY A 332 -0.78 7.77 2.13
C GLY A 332 -0.96 8.95 3.08
N GLN A 333 0.06 9.74 3.38
CA GLN A 333 -0.09 10.97 4.15
C GLN A 333 0.39 12.17 3.32
N GLN A 334 -0.55 12.92 2.75
CA GLN A 334 -0.27 14.25 2.26
C GLN A 334 -0.16 15.19 3.47
N SER A 335 1.06 15.40 4.00
CA SER A 335 1.30 16.61 4.76
C SER A 335 1.43 17.76 3.77
N ARG A 336 0.35 18.42 3.48
CA ARG A 336 0.39 19.74 2.84
C ARG A 336 0.97 20.69 3.86
N THR A 337 2.29 20.91 3.83
CA THR A 337 2.88 22.05 4.52
C THR A 337 2.20 23.30 4.00
N LYS A 338 1.65 24.08 4.94
CA LYS A 338 1.08 25.40 4.69
C LYS A 338 2.08 26.19 3.83
N ASN A 339 1.75 26.47 2.58
CA ASN A 339 2.25 27.68 1.94
C ASN A 339 1.72 28.83 2.78
N SER A 340 2.55 29.35 3.67
CA SER A 340 2.36 30.66 4.23
C SER A 340 2.46 31.64 3.07
N LEU A 341 1.34 31.91 2.43
CA LEU A 341 1.19 33.12 1.67
C LEU A 341 1.45 34.26 2.65
N LYS A 342 2.69 34.77 2.68
CA LYS A 342 2.94 36.13 3.12
C LYS A 342 2.14 37.01 2.18
N ARG A 343 0.92 37.36 2.61
CA ARG A 343 0.26 38.54 2.07
C ARG A 343 1.14 39.71 2.44
N ASN A 344 1.85 40.22 1.48
CA ASN A 344 2.37 41.58 1.57
C ASN A 344 1.19 42.50 1.81
N SER A 345 1.14 43.05 3.02
CA SER A 345 0.32 44.19 3.34
C SER A 345 0.91 45.38 2.60
N ASN A 346 0.47 45.64 1.40
CA ASN A 346 0.56 46.93 0.79
C ASN A 346 -0.85 47.30 0.32
N ASN A 347 -1.34 48.33 0.97
CA ASN A 347 -2.53 49.09 0.69
C ASN A 347 -2.74 49.30 -0.81
N ASN A 348 -3.92 49.02 -1.31
CA ASN A 348 -4.59 49.91 -2.27
C ASN A 348 -6.11 49.74 -2.14
N THR A 349 -6.66 50.72 -1.50
CA THR A 349 -8.06 51.08 -1.49
C THR A 349 -8.48 51.37 -2.93
N ILE A 350 -9.41 50.60 -3.47
CA ILE A 350 -10.14 50.98 -4.67
C ILE A 350 -11.56 51.33 -4.20
N SER A 351 -11.81 52.63 -4.16
CA SER A 351 -13.14 53.24 -4.08
C SER A 351 -13.87 52.96 -5.40
N ILE A 352 -15.05 52.36 -5.29
CA ILE A 352 -16.03 52.32 -6.39
C ILE A 352 -16.99 53.44 -6.11
N GLU A 353 -16.87 54.53 -6.87
CA GLU A 353 -17.93 55.52 -7.06
C GLU A 353 -18.77 55.14 -8.30
N LYS A 354 -20.07 55.06 -8.04
CA LYS A 354 -21.25 55.09 -8.92
C LYS A 354 -21.34 54.11 -10.08
#